data_2648f8022d603502e880c72285e56eb2
#
_entry.id   2648f8022d603502e880c72285e56eb2
#
_cell.length_a   1.000
_cell.length_b   1.000
_cell.length_c   1.000
_cell.angle_alpha   90.00
_cell.angle_beta   90.00
_cell.angle_gamma   90.00
#
_symmetry.space_group_name_H-M   'P 1'
#
loop_
_entity.id
_entity.type
_entity.pdbx_description
1 polymer ?
#
loop_
_entity_poly.entity_id
_entity_poly.type
_entity_poly.pdbx_seq_one_letter_code
_entity_poly.pdbx_strand_id
1 'polypeptide(L)'
;MEVNHSKIKETNRKKIIKLLLVKNEITKLDISRELDISITTVSTNITELKEEGIVEDVRSLESTGGRKAMAIKLNENCRYSLGIALSPKHIKLSLINLKSEEIDNIRIRHKNNNVDEIVQVVNDNIYEILQNNNIQTTQLLGIGISIPGTVDSERGIIKNCYLLNMKNFNLKEKFEYLNVPIYMDNEANLSAYYEYLNKKDTVDNLLYVSITDGLGLGIIINGAIYRGSDNSSGEMGHTKINLDGKLCKCGARGCLEAYTSKNVLLELYNEKLSDELDEIEDIEALEKAYDNGDEDVIQILKEYLYILGNGIVNLTMLLDPNRVVIGGEINNLINNEIEYLKEVIYKDNLFINDSNCKIEITKFKESFLLGAAMMPIEEFLEIK
;
A
#
# COMPACT_ATOMS: atom_id res chain seq x y z
N MET A 1 -9.41 38.82 -1.34
CA MET A 1 -9.21 37.43 -1.80
C MET A 1 -10.44 37.06 -2.62
N GLU A 2 -10.32 37.06 -3.94
CA GLU A 2 -11.39 36.51 -4.78
C GLU A 2 -11.45 35.01 -4.53
N VAL A 3 -12.53 34.58 -3.89
CA VAL A 3 -12.83 33.16 -3.75
C VAL A 3 -13.13 32.64 -5.15
N ASN A 4 -12.22 31.83 -5.70
CA ASN A 4 -12.35 31.32 -7.04
C ASN A 4 -13.57 30.35 -7.08
N HIS A 5 -14.68 30.79 -7.68
CA HIS A 5 -15.93 30.01 -7.81
C HIS A 5 -15.69 28.61 -8.40
N SER A 6 -14.70 28.46 -9.27
CA SER A 6 -14.27 27.17 -9.82
C SER A 6 -13.74 26.22 -8.74
N LYS A 7 -12.95 26.73 -7.80
CA LYS A 7 -12.38 25.91 -6.70
C LYS A 7 -13.48 25.42 -5.74
N ILE A 8 -14.46 26.29 -5.41
CA ILE A 8 -15.59 25.90 -4.57
C ILE A 8 -16.43 24.81 -5.25
N LYS A 9 -16.68 24.98 -6.55
CA LYS A 9 -17.46 24.03 -7.34
C LYS A 9 -16.76 22.66 -7.34
N GLU A 10 -15.46 22.62 -7.62
CA GLU A 10 -14.66 21.39 -7.60
C GLU A 10 -14.64 20.72 -6.22
N THR A 11 -14.49 21.51 -5.15
CA THR A 11 -14.59 21.02 -3.77
C THR A 11 -15.94 20.37 -3.48
N ASN A 12 -17.04 21.02 -3.88
CA ASN A 12 -18.39 20.47 -3.67
C ASN A 12 -18.59 19.17 -4.47
N ARG A 13 -18.10 19.13 -5.71
CA ARG A 13 -18.14 17.94 -6.55
C ARG A 13 -17.45 16.76 -5.90
N LYS A 14 -16.21 16.93 -5.41
CA LYS A 14 -15.45 15.89 -4.72
C LYS A 14 -16.12 15.44 -3.42
N LYS A 15 -16.71 16.36 -2.64
CA LYS A 15 -17.51 16.02 -1.46
C LYS A 15 -18.71 15.13 -1.82
N ILE A 16 -19.41 15.44 -2.90
CA ILE A 16 -20.55 14.64 -3.37
C ILE A 16 -20.10 13.24 -3.77
N ILE A 17 -19.00 13.10 -4.53
CA ILE A 17 -18.45 11.80 -4.93
C ILE A 17 -18.05 10.99 -3.68
N LYS A 18 -17.33 11.60 -2.72
CA LYS A 18 -16.96 10.94 -1.45
C LYS A 18 -18.18 10.44 -0.68
N LEU A 19 -19.23 11.22 -0.62
CA LEU A 19 -20.46 10.80 0.05
C LEU A 19 -21.09 9.60 -0.67
N LEU A 20 -21.10 9.61 -2.01
CA LEU A 20 -21.64 8.51 -2.83
C LEU A 20 -20.81 7.24 -2.78
N LEU A 21 -19.51 7.33 -2.49
CA LEU A 21 -18.66 6.15 -2.24
C LEU A 21 -19.07 5.42 -0.96
N VAL A 22 -19.56 6.16 0.04
CA VAL A 22 -19.99 5.59 1.33
C VAL A 22 -21.47 5.16 1.30
N LYS A 23 -22.29 5.95 0.61
CA LYS A 23 -23.74 5.73 0.50
C LYS A 23 -24.06 5.03 -0.82
N ASN A 24 -24.69 3.87 -0.77
CA ASN A 24 -25.07 3.15 -2.00
C ASN A 24 -26.06 3.95 -2.86
N GLU A 25 -27.05 4.56 -2.21
CA GLU A 25 -28.08 5.40 -2.85
C GLU A 25 -28.44 6.55 -1.93
N ILE A 26 -28.60 7.75 -2.48
CA ILE A 26 -28.95 8.95 -1.70
C ILE A 26 -29.75 9.93 -2.58
N THR A 27 -30.69 10.68 -1.98
CA THR A 27 -31.43 11.71 -2.71
C THR A 27 -30.66 13.04 -2.75
N LYS A 28 -30.96 13.90 -3.75
CA LYS A 28 -30.38 15.26 -3.80
C LYS A 28 -30.63 16.07 -2.51
N LEU A 29 -31.78 15.85 -1.89
CA LEU A 29 -32.15 16.56 -0.66
C LEU A 29 -31.28 16.10 0.51
N ASP A 30 -31.01 14.80 0.60
CA ASP A 30 -30.16 14.26 1.67
C ASP A 30 -28.69 14.64 1.46
N ILE A 31 -28.19 14.65 0.19
CA ILE A 31 -26.87 15.21 -0.13
C ILE A 31 -26.77 16.67 0.35
N SER A 32 -27.80 17.49 0.07
CA SER A 32 -27.85 18.89 0.49
C SER A 32 -27.78 19.03 2.01
N ARG A 33 -28.47 18.17 2.75
CA ARG A 33 -28.46 18.17 4.24
C ARG A 33 -27.16 17.67 4.82
N GLU A 34 -26.64 16.55 4.33
CA GLU A 34 -25.41 15.92 4.88
C GLU A 34 -24.16 16.78 4.62
N LEU A 35 -24.10 17.47 3.48
CA LEU A 35 -22.94 18.28 3.11
C LEU A 35 -23.09 19.78 3.43
N ASP A 36 -24.24 20.21 3.93
CA ASP A 36 -24.60 21.61 4.15
C ASP A 36 -24.38 22.49 2.90
N ILE A 37 -24.87 22.00 1.75
CA ILE A 37 -24.76 22.65 0.44
C ILE A 37 -26.17 22.92 -0.09
N SER A 38 -26.40 24.08 -0.73
CA SER A 38 -27.72 24.39 -1.28
C SER A 38 -28.19 23.33 -2.28
N ILE A 39 -29.49 23.03 -2.28
CA ILE A 39 -30.10 22.05 -3.20
C ILE A 39 -29.86 22.42 -4.68
N THR A 40 -29.73 23.71 -4.98
CA THR A 40 -29.43 24.24 -6.33
C THR A 40 -28.00 23.84 -6.71
N THR A 41 -27.02 24.05 -5.79
CA THR A 41 -25.62 23.66 -6.00
C THR A 41 -25.49 22.15 -6.18
N VAL A 42 -26.18 21.34 -5.34
CA VAL A 42 -26.23 19.89 -5.50
C VAL A 42 -26.79 19.52 -6.87
N SER A 43 -27.90 20.11 -7.28
CA SER A 43 -28.54 19.79 -8.56
C SER A 43 -27.63 20.08 -9.75
N THR A 44 -26.91 21.20 -9.75
CA THR A 44 -25.96 21.56 -10.81
C THR A 44 -24.81 20.54 -10.86
N ASN A 45 -24.17 20.24 -9.72
CA ASN A 45 -23.07 19.25 -9.68
C ASN A 45 -23.53 17.86 -10.13
N ILE A 46 -24.69 17.39 -9.66
CA ILE A 46 -25.24 16.09 -10.07
C ILE A 46 -25.54 16.03 -11.56
N THR A 47 -26.01 17.11 -12.17
CA THR A 47 -26.26 17.15 -13.61
C THR A 47 -24.96 16.95 -14.39
N GLU A 48 -23.91 17.68 -14.04
CA GLU A 48 -22.59 17.53 -14.66
C GLU A 48 -21.97 16.14 -14.43
N LEU A 49 -22.05 15.62 -13.18
CA LEU A 49 -21.58 14.27 -12.87
C LEU A 49 -22.31 13.18 -13.66
N LYS A 50 -23.59 13.39 -14.01
CA LYS A 50 -24.34 12.50 -14.91
C LYS A 50 -23.87 12.60 -16.36
N GLU A 51 -23.64 13.79 -16.85
CA GLU A 51 -23.12 14.02 -18.21
C GLU A 51 -21.75 13.36 -18.39
N GLU A 52 -20.94 13.30 -17.33
CA GLU A 52 -19.66 12.59 -17.30
C GLU A 52 -19.77 11.08 -17.01
N GLY A 53 -20.97 10.58 -16.76
CA GLY A 53 -21.23 9.17 -16.47
C GLY A 53 -20.78 8.71 -15.08
N ILE A 54 -20.42 9.65 -14.18
CA ILE A 54 -19.93 9.33 -12.82
C ILE A 54 -21.06 8.91 -11.89
N VAL A 55 -22.27 9.45 -12.10
CA VAL A 55 -23.45 9.12 -11.31
C VAL A 55 -24.65 8.81 -12.20
N GLU A 56 -25.56 8.00 -11.67
CA GLU A 56 -26.80 7.66 -12.35
C GLU A 56 -28.03 7.76 -11.44
N ASP A 57 -29.22 7.91 -12.04
CA ASP A 57 -30.49 7.90 -11.31
C ASP A 57 -30.95 6.48 -11.05
N VAL A 58 -31.37 6.23 -9.82
CA VAL A 58 -32.03 4.98 -9.39
C VAL A 58 -33.42 5.29 -8.86
N ARG A 59 -34.40 4.47 -9.21
CA ARG A 59 -35.73 4.58 -8.61
C ARG A 59 -35.68 3.98 -7.21
N SER A 60 -35.87 4.81 -6.17
CA SER A 60 -36.00 4.32 -4.80
C SER A 60 -37.21 3.38 -4.69
N LEU A 61 -37.01 2.20 -4.08
CA LEU A 61 -38.03 1.20 -3.87
C LEU A 61 -38.93 1.50 -2.66
N GLU A 62 -38.51 2.37 -1.74
CA GLU A 62 -39.26 2.72 -0.53
C GLU A 62 -40.11 3.97 -0.75
N SER A 63 -41.41 3.87 -0.66
CA SER A 63 -42.33 5.01 -0.69
C SER A 63 -43.33 4.94 0.47
N THR A 64 -43.28 5.92 1.34
CA THR A 64 -44.28 6.21 2.37
C THR A 64 -45.33 7.20 1.88
N GLY A 65 -45.92 6.99 0.68
CA GLY A 65 -47.13 7.74 0.25
C GLY A 65 -46.89 9.10 -0.41
N GLY A 66 -45.83 9.28 -1.24
CA GLY A 66 -45.60 10.51 -2.03
C GLY A 66 -44.96 10.24 -3.39
N ARG A 67 -44.73 11.30 -4.23
CA ARG A 67 -43.96 11.18 -5.49
C ARG A 67 -42.58 10.60 -5.14
N LYS A 68 -42.27 9.41 -5.70
CA LYS A 68 -40.98 8.69 -5.45
C LYS A 68 -39.81 9.66 -5.72
N ALA A 69 -39.02 9.93 -4.68
CA ALA A 69 -37.81 10.71 -4.84
C ALA A 69 -36.80 9.87 -5.66
N MET A 70 -36.19 10.52 -6.68
CA MET A 70 -35.13 9.88 -7.46
C MET A 70 -33.89 9.82 -6.59
N ALA A 71 -33.42 8.63 -6.31
CA ALA A 71 -32.12 8.42 -5.70
C ALA A 71 -31.01 8.48 -6.76
N ILE A 72 -29.83 8.76 -6.32
CA ILE A 72 -28.61 8.86 -7.11
C ILE A 72 -27.63 7.86 -6.55
N LYS A 73 -26.96 7.13 -7.41
CA LYS A 73 -25.84 6.26 -7.05
C LYS A 73 -24.59 6.58 -7.88
N LEU A 74 -23.45 6.20 -7.36
CA LEU A 74 -22.18 6.23 -8.08
C LEU A 74 -22.19 5.15 -9.16
N ASN A 75 -21.71 5.47 -10.35
CA ASN A 75 -21.33 4.47 -11.34
C ASN A 75 -19.88 4.06 -11.07
N GLU A 76 -19.69 2.98 -10.33
CA GLU A 76 -18.37 2.52 -9.90
C GLU A 76 -17.42 2.18 -11.05
N ASN A 77 -17.99 1.78 -12.21
CA ASN A 77 -17.25 1.36 -13.40
C ASN A 77 -17.07 2.49 -14.44
N CYS A 78 -17.27 3.76 -14.04
CA CYS A 78 -17.08 4.90 -14.94
C CYS A 78 -15.60 5.31 -15.07
N ARG A 79 -14.79 5.05 -14.05
CA ARG A 79 -13.37 5.35 -13.97
C ARG A 79 -12.64 4.21 -13.30
N TYR A 80 -11.38 4.05 -13.68
CA TYR A 80 -10.51 2.98 -13.21
C TYR A 80 -9.16 3.53 -12.77
N SER A 81 -8.45 2.73 -12.02
CA SER A 81 -7.06 2.96 -11.64
C SER A 81 -6.26 1.69 -11.84
N LEU A 82 -5.03 1.81 -12.29
CA LEU A 82 -4.13 0.68 -12.49
C LEU A 82 -2.98 0.76 -11.51
N GLY A 83 -2.83 -0.27 -10.66
CA GLY A 83 -1.67 -0.51 -9.83
C GLY A 83 -0.68 -1.41 -10.55
N ILE A 84 0.61 -1.10 -10.45
CA ILE A 84 1.71 -1.90 -10.98
C ILE A 84 2.72 -2.12 -9.87
N ALA A 85 3.18 -3.34 -9.69
CA ALA A 85 4.27 -3.65 -8.77
C ALA A 85 5.42 -4.32 -9.52
N LEU A 86 6.60 -3.73 -9.39
CA LEU A 86 7.83 -4.27 -9.95
C LEU A 86 8.59 -5.03 -8.86
N SER A 87 9.00 -6.26 -9.15
CA SER A 87 9.87 -7.04 -8.28
C SER A 87 10.88 -7.84 -9.12
N PRO A 88 11.95 -8.39 -8.53
CA PRO A 88 12.98 -9.12 -9.29
C PRO A 88 12.46 -10.33 -10.08
N LYS A 89 11.41 -10.96 -9.61
CA LYS A 89 10.87 -12.19 -10.18
C LYS A 89 9.54 -12.01 -10.89
N HIS A 90 8.78 -10.96 -10.53
CA HIS A 90 7.42 -10.76 -11.02
C HIS A 90 7.11 -9.28 -11.28
N ILE A 91 6.32 -9.06 -12.32
CA ILE A 91 5.58 -7.83 -12.54
C ILE A 91 4.11 -8.17 -12.28
N LYS A 92 3.43 -7.35 -11.49
CA LYS A 92 2.02 -7.53 -11.16
C LYS A 92 1.26 -6.28 -11.53
N LEU A 93 0.07 -6.46 -12.10
CA LEU A 93 -0.87 -5.39 -12.40
C LEU A 93 -2.19 -5.71 -11.68
N SER A 94 -2.85 -4.69 -11.14
CA SER A 94 -4.21 -4.80 -10.61
C SER A 94 -5.02 -3.60 -11.11
N LEU A 95 -6.11 -3.88 -11.81
CA LEU A 95 -7.06 -2.90 -12.30
C LEU A 95 -8.22 -2.81 -11.33
N ILE A 96 -8.46 -1.63 -10.76
CA ILE A 96 -9.54 -1.40 -9.81
C ILE A 96 -10.52 -0.35 -10.34
N ASN A 97 -11.79 -0.44 -9.93
CA ASN A 97 -12.80 0.56 -10.22
C ASN A 97 -12.78 1.72 -9.19
N LEU A 98 -13.67 2.69 -9.34
CA LEU A 98 -13.75 3.86 -8.46
C LEU A 98 -14.10 3.52 -6.99
N LYS A 99 -14.70 2.35 -6.73
CA LYS A 99 -14.94 1.82 -5.37
C LYS A 99 -13.79 0.98 -4.83
N SER A 100 -12.66 0.94 -5.53
CA SER A 100 -11.48 0.13 -5.16
C SER A 100 -11.73 -1.39 -5.22
N GLU A 101 -12.73 -1.82 -5.98
CA GLU A 101 -12.97 -3.23 -6.24
C GLU A 101 -12.06 -3.69 -7.39
N GLU A 102 -11.37 -4.81 -7.21
CA GLU A 102 -10.51 -5.39 -8.24
C GLU A 102 -11.37 -5.95 -9.39
N ILE A 103 -11.11 -5.44 -10.60
CA ILE A 103 -11.79 -5.85 -11.84
C ILE A 103 -11.00 -6.97 -12.52
N ASP A 104 -9.68 -6.83 -12.55
CA ASP A 104 -8.79 -7.79 -13.21
C ASP A 104 -7.36 -7.64 -12.65
N ASN A 105 -6.57 -8.71 -12.77
CA ASN A 105 -5.17 -8.67 -12.40
C ASN A 105 -4.32 -9.56 -13.33
N ILE A 106 -3.06 -9.18 -13.48
CA ILE A 106 -2.06 -9.92 -14.26
C ILE A 106 -0.82 -10.13 -13.40
N ARG A 107 -0.28 -11.34 -13.42
CA ARG A 107 1.00 -11.68 -12.81
C ARG A 107 1.93 -12.29 -13.84
N ILE A 108 3.03 -11.61 -14.13
CA ILE A 108 4.03 -12.03 -15.09
C ILE A 108 5.29 -12.45 -14.36
N ARG A 109 5.79 -13.63 -14.64
CA ARG A 109 7.13 -14.04 -14.20
C ARG A 109 8.14 -13.58 -15.23
N HIS A 110 9.16 -12.83 -14.78
CA HIS A 110 10.27 -12.43 -15.63
C HIS A 110 11.61 -12.82 -15.00
N LYS A 111 12.63 -12.95 -15.84
CA LYS A 111 13.99 -13.28 -15.40
C LYS A 111 15.00 -12.18 -15.72
N ASN A 112 14.52 -11.09 -16.33
CA ASN A 112 15.39 -10.08 -16.91
C ASN A 112 15.62 -8.93 -15.97
N ASN A 113 16.89 -8.54 -15.83
CA ASN A 113 17.30 -7.33 -15.11
C ASN A 113 17.56 -6.17 -16.10
N ASN A 114 17.13 -6.30 -17.36
CA ASN A 114 17.22 -5.23 -18.34
C ASN A 114 16.00 -4.31 -18.20
N VAL A 115 16.26 -3.05 -17.91
CA VAL A 115 15.25 -2.03 -17.64
C VAL A 115 14.30 -1.82 -18.84
N ASP A 116 14.84 -1.79 -20.06
CA ASP A 116 14.02 -1.58 -21.27
C ASP A 116 13.07 -2.77 -21.52
N GLU A 117 13.52 -3.98 -21.23
CA GLU A 117 12.65 -5.17 -21.30
C GLU A 117 11.56 -5.15 -20.23
N ILE A 118 11.88 -4.73 -19.00
CA ILE A 118 10.88 -4.55 -17.94
C ILE A 118 9.82 -3.54 -18.38
N VAL A 119 10.25 -2.39 -18.91
CA VAL A 119 9.35 -1.35 -19.42
C VAL A 119 8.47 -1.88 -20.55
N GLN A 120 9.05 -2.65 -21.50
CA GLN A 120 8.29 -3.24 -22.59
C GLN A 120 7.23 -4.23 -22.08
N VAL A 121 7.60 -5.14 -21.18
CA VAL A 121 6.66 -6.09 -20.58
C VAL A 121 5.53 -5.36 -19.86
N VAL A 122 5.83 -4.29 -19.10
CA VAL A 122 4.81 -3.48 -18.43
C VAL A 122 3.85 -2.87 -19.46
N ASN A 123 4.39 -2.27 -20.53
CA ASN A 123 3.60 -1.64 -21.57
C ASN A 123 2.64 -2.63 -22.26
N ASP A 124 3.14 -3.78 -22.66
CA ASP A 124 2.34 -4.81 -23.35
C ASP A 124 1.17 -5.27 -22.45
N ASN A 125 1.43 -5.43 -21.15
CA ASN A 125 0.42 -5.88 -20.21
C ASN A 125 -0.56 -4.76 -19.78
N ILE A 126 -0.17 -3.49 -19.81
CA ILE A 126 -1.12 -2.38 -19.67
C ILE A 126 -2.16 -2.42 -20.79
N TYR A 127 -1.71 -2.58 -22.05
CA TYR A 127 -2.64 -2.68 -23.17
C TYR A 127 -3.50 -3.94 -23.09
N GLU A 128 -2.91 -5.08 -22.72
CA GLU A 128 -3.64 -6.34 -22.57
C GLU A 128 -4.77 -6.23 -21.55
N ILE A 129 -4.50 -5.76 -20.33
CA ILE A 129 -5.52 -5.67 -19.27
C ILE A 129 -6.63 -4.69 -19.64
N LEU A 130 -6.31 -3.57 -20.27
CA LEU A 130 -7.30 -2.60 -20.73
C LEU A 130 -8.18 -3.16 -21.87
N GLN A 131 -7.57 -3.85 -22.83
CA GLN A 131 -8.28 -4.45 -23.96
C GLN A 131 -9.21 -5.59 -23.51
N ASN A 132 -8.73 -6.48 -22.63
CA ASN A 132 -9.52 -7.59 -22.09
C ASN A 132 -10.78 -7.12 -21.37
N ASN A 133 -10.70 -5.95 -20.74
CA ASN A 133 -11.82 -5.36 -19.99
C ASN A 133 -12.62 -4.30 -20.77
N ASN A 134 -12.32 -4.09 -22.08
CA ASN A 134 -12.95 -3.06 -22.92
C ASN A 134 -12.84 -1.64 -22.36
N ILE A 135 -11.72 -1.30 -21.70
CA ILE A 135 -11.46 -0.02 -21.06
C ILE A 135 -10.52 0.82 -21.93
N GLN A 136 -10.88 2.08 -22.15
CA GLN A 136 -10.02 3.03 -22.84
C GLN A 136 -9.09 3.74 -21.84
N THR A 137 -7.91 4.18 -22.28
CA THR A 137 -6.96 4.95 -21.44
C THR A 137 -7.60 6.23 -20.88
N THR A 138 -8.55 6.84 -21.59
CA THR A 138 -9.31 8.00 -21.14
C THR A 138 -10.23 7.74 -19.94
N GLN A 139 -10.49 6.49 -19.62
CA GLN A 139 -11.24 6.08 -18.43
C GLN A 139 -10.33 5.83 -17.22
N LEU A 140 -8.99 5.79 -17.41
CA LEU A 140 -8.04 5.70 -16.29
C LEU A 140 -7.91 7.05 -15.60
N LEU A 141 -8.01 7.05 -14.28
CA LEU A 141 -7.63 8.17 -13.41
C LEU A 141 -6.11 8.35 -13.36
N GLY A 142 -5.38 7.27 -13.55
CA GLY A 142 -3.92 7.22 -13.55
C GLY A 142 -3.38 5.81 -13.33
N ILE A 143 -2.07 5.73 -13.24
CA ILE A 143 -1.31 4.52 -12.96
C ILE A 143 -0.44 4.77 -11.73
N GLY A 144 -0.54 3.91 -10.72
CA GLY A 144 0.35 3.89 -9.57
C GLY A 144 1.38 2.77 -9.70
N ILE A 145 2.65 3.03 -9.36
CA ILE A 145 3.74 2.07 -9.50
C ILE A 145 4.46 1.88 -8.17
N SER A 146 4.49 0.64 -7.70
CA SER A 146 5.24 0.22 -6.51
C SER A 146 6.64 -0.23 -6.89
N ILE A 147 7.65 0.34 -6.24
CA ILE A 147 9.08 0.09 -6.50
C ILE A 147 9.75 -0.46 -5.24
N PRO A 148 10.50 -1.57 -5.30
CA PRO A 148 11.30 -2.07 -4.19
C PRO A 148 12.62 -1.31 -4.07
N GLY A 149 12.55 -0.01 -3.78
CA GLY A 149 13.70 0.88 -3.72
C GLY A 149 13.34 2.32 -3.39
N THR A 150 14.33 3.20 -3.39
CA THR A 150 14.14 4.63 -3.07
C THR A 150 13.65 5.40 -4.30
N VAL A 151 12.56 6.13 -4.14
CA VAL A 151 11.86 6.84 -5.23
C VAL A 151 11.71 8.32 -4.90
N ASP A 152 12.01 9.19 -5.85
CA ASP A 152 11.55 10.58 -5.86
C ASP A 152 10.12 10.57 -6.45
N SER A 153 9.13 10.53 -5.58
CA SER A 153 7.72 10.39 -5.96
C SER A 153 7.19 11.60 -6.74
N GLU A 154 7.72 12.80 -6.49
CA GLU A 154 7.30 14.03 -7.18
C GLU A 154 7.80 14.04 -8.63
N ARG A 155 9.07 13.68 -8.83
CA ARG A 155 9.69 13.67 -10.16
C ARG A 155 9.46 12.39 -10.94
N GLY A 156 9.05 11.30 -10.26
CA GLY A 156 8.89 9.97 -10.87
C GLY A 156 10.21 9.31 -11.21
N ILE A 157 11.26 9.55 -10.39
CA ILE A 157 12.62 9.04 -10.59
C ILE A 157 12.90 7.93 -9.57
N ILE A 158 13.31 6.77 -10.04
CA ILE A 158 13.90 5.73 -9.19
C ILE A 158 15.33 6.18 -8.85
N LYS A 159 15.56 6.62 -7.62
CA LYS A 159 16.89 7.02 -7.15
C LYS A 159 17.83 5.84 -7.09
N ASN A 160 17.34 4.75 -6.47
CA ASN A 160 18.09 3.51 -6.34
C ASN A 160 17.16 2.31 -6.14
N CYS A 161 17.32 1.31 -6.98
CA CYS A 161 16.67 0.01 -6.84
C CYS A 161 17.66 -1.09 -7.23
N TYR A 162 18.39 -1.61 -6.24
CA TYR A 162 19.41 -2.66 -6.46
C TYR A 162 18.81 -3.92 -7.08
N LEU A 163 17.62 -4.29 -6.64
CA LEU A 163 16.96 -5.51 -7.06
C LEU A 163 16.58 -5.53 -8.55
N LEU A 164 16.38 -4.35 -9.15
CA LEU A 164 16.04 -4.18 -10.56
C LEU A 164 17.17 -3.53 -11.37
N ASN A 165 18.34 -3.32 -10.74
CA ASN A 165 19.50 -2.65 -11.36
C ASN A 165 19.15 -1.27 -11.95
N MET A 166 18.28 -0.51 -11.26
CA MET A 166 17.87 0.83 -11.65
C MET A 166 18.50 1.87 -10.74
N LYS A 167 19.15 2.88 -11.32
CA LYS A 167 19.72 3.99 -10.58
C LYS A 167 19.54 5.30 -11.34
N ASN A 168 19.01 6.32 -10.67
CA ASN A 168 18.70 7.62 -11.27
C ASN A 168 17.90 7.48 -12.58
N PHE A 169 16.91 6.57 -12.57
CA PHE A 169 16.15 6.23 -13.77
C PHE A 169 14.78 6.91 -13.73
N ASN A 170 14.48 7.73 -14.76
CA ASN A 170 13.17 8.37 -14.90
C ASN A 170 12.17 7.38 -15.51
N LEU A 171 11.49 6.64 -14.65
CA LEU A 171 10.50 5.65 -15.07
C LEU A 171 9.22 6.34 -15.57
N LYS A 172 8.85 7.49 -15.02
CA LYS A 172 7.65 8.23 -15.41
C LYS A 172 7.66 8.59 -16.89
N GLU A 173 8.78 9.06 -17.42
CA GLU A 173 8.92 9.41 -18.84
C GLU A 173 8.61 8.23 -19.78
N LYS A 174 8.85 6.99 -19.34
CA LYS A 174 8.60 5.80 -20.16
C LYS A 174 7.11 5.52 -20.38
N PHE A 175 6.23 6.17 -19.64
CA PHE A 175 4.78 6.00 -19.70
C PHE A 175 4.03 7.28 -20.09
N GLU A 176 4.73 8.40 -20.38
CA GLU A 176 4.11 9.68 -20.78
C GLU A 176 3.20 9.56 -22.02
N TYR A 177 3.52 8.66 -22.94
CA TYR A 177 2.73 8.45 -24.14
C TYR A 177 1.30 7.94 -23.87
N LEU A 178 1.04 7.37 -22.66
CA LEU A 178 -0.31 6.96 -22.25
C LEU A 178 -1.24 8.15 -21.98
N ASN A 179 -0.65 9.33 -21.79
CA ASN A 179 -1.35 10.58 -21.48
C ASN A 179 -2.30 10.46 -20.26
N VAL A 180 -1.85 9.72 -19.24
CA VAL A 180 -2.52 9.60 -17.93
C VAL A 180 -1.53 9.94 -16.82
N PRO A 181 -2.00 10.42 -15.64
CA PRO A 181 -1.14 10.66 -14.49
C PRO A 181 -0.41 9.40 -14.03
N ILE A 182 0.88 9.52 -13.75
CA ILE A 182 1.72 8.44 -13.22
C ILE A 182 2.18 8.81 -11.82
N TYR A 183 1.91 7.93 -10.87
CA TYR A 183 2.31 8.02 -9.47
C TYR A 183 3.26 6.89 -9.13
N MET A 184 4.23 7.15 -8.26
CA MET A 184 5.21 6.14 -7.88
C MET A 184 5.62 6.32 -6.43
N ASP A 185 5.82 5.21 -5.73
CA ASP A 185 6.41 5.23 -4.39
C ASP A 185 7.10 3.90 -4.05
N ASN A 186 7.80 3.91 -2.92
CA ASN A 186 8.38 2.72 -2.33
C ASN A 186 7.29 1.72 -1.88
N GLU A 187 7.56 0.43 -1.99
CA GLU A 187 6.59 -0.64 -1.66
C GLU A 187 6.11 -0.59 -0.19
N ALA A 188 6.99 -0.26 0.76
CA ALA A 188 6.60 -0.16 2.17
C ALA A 188 5.73 1.07 2.43
N ASN A 189 6.00 2.20 1.76
CA ASN A 189 5.17 3.39 1.82
C ASN A 189 3.76 3.12 1.28
N LEU A 190 3.66 2.44 0.15
CA LEU A 190 2.37 2.10 -0.46
C LEU A 190 1.60 1.08 0.37
N SER A 191 2.29 0.13 0.99
CA SER A 191 1.67 -0.79 1.94
C SER A 191 1.13 -0.05 3.17
N ALA A 192 1.92 0.84 3.76
CA ALA A 192 1.48 1.68 4.88
C ALA A 192 0.27 2.52 4.50
N TYR A 193 0.29 3.09 3.30
CA TYR A 193 -0.79 3.92 2.79
C TYR A 193 -2.10 3.13 2.62
N TYR A 194 -2.03 1.94 2.04
CA TYR A 194 -3.19 1.07 1.90
C TYR A 194 -3.77 0.64 3.25
N GLU A 195 -2.92 0.25 4.19
CA GLU A 195 -3.36 -0.07 5.56
C GLU A 195 -4.02 1.13 6.25
N TYR A 196 -3.46 2.32 6.08
CA TYR A 196 -4.04 3.56 6.60
C TYR A 196 -5.41 3.85 6.00
N LEU A 197 -5.58 3.76 4.67
CA LEU A 197 -6.85 4.03 4.00
C LEU A 197 -7.99 3.15 4.52
N ASN A 198 -7.68 1.91 4.89
CA ASN A 198 -8.66 0.98 5.48
C ASN A 198 -8.97 1.24 6.96
N LYS A 199 -8.25 2.17 7.61
CA LYS A 199 -8.35 2.46 9.05
C LYS A 199 -8.38 3.96 9.37
N LYS A 200 -8.47 4.83 8.38
CA LYS A 200 -8.32 6.30 8.51
C LYS A 200 -9.26 6.97 9.50
N ASP A 201 -10.39 6.35 9.81
CA ASP A 201 -11.33 6.88 10.81
C ASP A 201 -10.87 6.66 12.26
N THR A 202 -9.84 5.85 12.49
CA THR A 202 -9.38 5.44 13.82
C THR A 202 -7.89 5.57 14.05
N VAL A 203 -7.12 5.95 13.03
CA VAL A 203 -5.65 5.96 13.07
C VAL A 203 -5.12 7.18 12.34
N ASP A 204 -4.26 7.95 13.00
CA ASP A 204 -3.55 9.10 12.41
C ASP A 204 -2.10 8.78 12.09
N ASN A 205 -1.44 7.97 12.93
CA ASN A 205 -0.04 7.61 12.81
C ASN A 205 0.10 6.08 12.74
N LEU A 206 0.69 5.58 11.66
CA LEU A 206 0.85 4.15 11.40
C LEU A 206 2.26 3.87 10.90
N LEU A 207 2.87 2.80 11.40
CA LEU A 207 4.10 2.22 10.87
C LEU A 207 3.78 0.88 10.19
N TYR A 208 4.31 0.67 9.00
CA TYR A 208 4.23 -0.60 8.29
C TYR A 208 5.62 -1.19 8.13
N VAL A 209 5.88 -2.29 8.82
CA VAL A 209 7.14 -3.03 8.74
C VAL A 209 7.03 -4.08 7.64
N SER A 210 7.78 -3.90 6.56
CA SER A 210 7.80 -4.80 5.39
C SER A 210 8.98 -5.75 5.47
N ILE A 211 8.71 -7.05 5.65
CA ILE A 211 9.75 -8.09 5.75
C ILE A 211 9.73 -8.93 4.48
N THR A 212 10.71 -8.68 3.62
CA THR A 212 10.92 -9.36 2.34
C THR A 212 12.40 -9.81 2.24
N ASP A 213 12.99 -9.79 1.06
CA ASP A 213 14.46 -9.96 0.91
C ASP A 213 15.25 -8.86 1.64
N GLY A 214 14.60 -7.76 1.98
CA GLY A 214 15.06 -6.68 2.83
C GLY A 214 14.11 -6.41 3.99
N LEU A 215 14.38 -5.33 4.73
CA LEU A 215 13.54 -4.83 5.83
C LEU A 215 13.22 -3.36 5.60
N GLY A 216 11.99 -3.06 5.16
CA GLY A 216 11.50 -1.71 4.89
C GLY A 216 10.54 -1.20 5.96
N LEU A 217 10.33 0.11 5.99
CA LEU A 217 9.35 0.77 6.84
C LEU A 217 8.58 1.83 6.06
N GLY A 218 7.27 1.67 5.97
CA GLY A 218 6.36 2.73 5.56
C GLY A 218 5.88 3.52 6.78
N ILE A 219 5.86 4.85 6.67
CA ILE A 219 5.52 5.74 7.78
C ILE A 219 4.35 6.64 7.38
N ILE A 220 3.26 6.57 8.14
CA ILE A 220 2.15 7.52 8.06
C ILE A 220 2.18 8.40 9.31
N ILE A 221 2.18 9.73 9.13
CA ILE A 221 2.10 10.72 10.19
C ILE A 221 0.98 11.71 9.83
N ASN A 222 0.04 11.91 10.75
CA ASN A 222 -1.13 12.77 10.53
C ASN A 222 -1.87 12.44 9.22
N GLY A 223 -2.01 11.16 8.93
CA GLY A 223 -2.72 10.67 7.75
C GLY A 223 -1.99 10.79 6.42
N ALA A 224 -0.73 11.18 6.41
CA ALA A 224 0.09 11.33 5.20
C ALA A 224 1.36 10.47 5.23
N ILE A 225 1.79 10.00 4.08
CA ILE A 225 3.06 9.28 3.93
C ILE A 225 4.20 10.25 4.29
N TYR A 226 5.01 9.88 5.28
CA TYR A 226 6.21 10.61 5.64
C TYR A 226 7.41 10.10 4.83
N ARG A 227 7.92 10.89 3.90
CA ARG A 227 9.03 10.53 3.01
C ARG A 227 10.38 11.11 3.42
N GLY A 228 10.39 12.01 4.42
CA GLY A 228 11.58 12.80 4.76
C GLY A 228 11.90 13.85 3.69
N SER A 229 13.01 14.57 3.88
CA SER A 229 13.43 15.67 2.99
C SER A 229 13.97 15.21 1.64
N ASP A 230 14.42 13.97 1.55
CA ASP A 230 15.06 13.42 0.34
C ASP A 230 14.46 12.05 -0.07
N ASN A 231 13.19 11.81 0.29
CA ASN A 231 12.49 10.53 0.03
C ASN A 231 13.26 9.30 0.52
N SER A 232 14.00 9.42 1.63
CA SER A 232 14.84 8.36 2.19
C SER A 232 14.46 8.05 3.65
N SER A 233 13.24 8.40 4.09
CA SER A 233 12.73 7.95 5.38
C SER A 233 12.36 6.46 5.33
N GLY A 234 12.26 5.82 6.49
CA GLY A 234 11.83 4.44 6.56
C GLY A 234 12.92 3.38 6.35
N GLU A 235 14.18 3.78 6.30
CA GLU A 235 15.33 2.87 6.19
C GLU A 235 15.64 2.16 7.52
N MET A 236 14.60 1.59 8.19
CA MET A 236 14.74 0.94 9.50
C MET A 236 15.70 -0.24 9.47
N GLY A 237 15.72 -0.97 8.36
CA GLY A 237 16.62 -2.10 8.17
C GLY A 237 18.10 -1.73 8.32
N HIS A 238 18.46 -0.46 8.07
CA HIS A 238 19.83 0.02 8.18
C HIS A 238 20.16 0.73 9.50
N THR A 239 19.21 0.77 10.44
CA THR A 239 19.48 1.21 11.81
C THR A 239 20.42 0.24 12.53
N LYS A 240 21.28 0.75 13.41
CA LYS A 240 22.30 -0.06 14.10
C LYS A 240 21.74 -0.65 15.37
N ILE A 241 21.77 -1.98 15.47
CA ILE A 241 21.41 -2.73 16.69
C ILE A 241 22.63 -3.36 17.36
N ASN A 242 23.73 -3.52 16.61
CA ASN A 242 25.01 -4.02 17.13
C ASN A 242 26.17 -3.37 16.35
N LEU A 243 26.91 -2.48 16.98
CA LEU A 243 27.93 -1.65 16.30
C LEU A 243 29.00 -2.46 15.56
N ASP A 244 29.47 -3.54 16.15
CA ASP A 244 30.50 -4.44 15.61
C ASP A 244 29.92 -5.75 15.03
N GLY A 245 28.59 -5.74 14.75
CA GLY A 245 27.86 -6.94 14.35
C GLY A 245 28.05 -7.38 12.90
N LYS A 246 27.10 -8.20 12.41
CA LYS A 246 27.09 -8.79 11.06
C LYS A 246 27.26 -7.72 9.97
N LEU A 247 27.98 -8.07 8.90
CA LEU A 247 28.09 -7.22 7.71
C LEU A 247 26.73 -7.21 6.97
N CYS A 248 26.20 -6.03 6.72
CA CYS A 248 24.99 -5.84 5.93
C CYS A 248 25.30 -5.71 4.43
N LYS A 249 24.35 -6.09 3.58
CA LYS A 249 24.44 -5.91 2.10
C LYS A 249 24.71 -4.45 1.69
N CYS A 250 24.34 -3.46 2.53
CA CYS A 250 24.65 -2.05 2.30
C CYS A 250 26.13 -1.67 2.53
N GLY A 251 26.97 -2.62 2.95
CA GLY A 251 28.40 -2.41 3.25
C GLY A 251 28.68 -1.98 4.69
N ALA A 252 27.68 -1.65 5.49
CA ALA A 252 27.84 -1.29 6.90
C ALA A 252 27.70 -2.49 7.82
N ARG A 253 28.16 -2.41 9.08
CA ARG A 253 27.99 -3.46 10.09
C ARG A 253 26.87 -3.16 11.05
N GLY A 254 26.22 -4.23 11.55
CA GLY A 254 25.25 -4.18 12.63
C GLY A 254 23.89 -3.62 12.30
N CYS A 255 23.52 -3.54 11.03
CA CYS A 255 22.19 -3.15 10.58
C CYS A 255 21.14 -4.17 11.02
N LEU A 256 19.96 -3.72 11.41
CA LEU A 256 18.82 -4.58 11.81
C LEU A 256 18.49 -5.62 10.74
N GLU A 257 18.48 -5.24 9.46
CA GLU A 257 18.22 -6.11 8.32
C GLU A 257 19.13 -7.35 8.26
N ALA A 258 20.40 -7.19 8.66
CA ALA A 258 21.36 -8.31 8.70
C ALA A 258 21.01 -9.40 9.75
N TYR A 259 19.95 -9.17 10.53
CA TYR A 259 19.43 -10.08 11.55
C TYR A 259 17.97 -10.43 11.37
N THR A 260 17.21 -9.65 10.59
CA THR A 260 15.74 -9.75 10.54
C THR A 260 15.14 -9.63 9.13
N SER A 261 15.90 -9.89 8.06
CA SER A 261 15.32 -10.12 6.73
C SER A 261 14.81 -11.56 6.60
N LYS A 262 13.94 -11.81 5.61
CA LYS A 262 13.48 -13.17 5.28
C LYS A 262 14.63 -14.15 5.07
N ASN A 263 15.63 -13.73 4.29
CA ASN A 263 16.76 -14.59 3.96
C ASN A 263 17.58 -15.00 5.19
N VAL A 264 17.72 -14.10 6.17
CA VAL A 264 18.39 -14.41 7.43
C VAL A 264 17.68 -15.52 8.21
N LEU A 265 16.35 -15.53 8.20
CA LEU A 265 15.58 -16.58 8.86
C LEU A 265 15.83 -17.96 8.21
N LEU A 266 15.87 -18.00 6.87
CA LEU A 266 16.22 -19.22 6.12
C LEU A 266 17.66 -19.66 6.38
N GLU A 267 18.63 -18.73 6.37
CA GLU A 267 20.04 -19.01 6.64
C GLU A 267 20.21 -19.61 8.04
N LEU A 268 19.59 -19.03 9.07
CA LEU A 268 19.68 -19.51 10.45
C LEU A 268 19.14 -20.92 10.63
N TYR A 269 18.08 -21.28 9.91
CA TYR A 269 17.56 -22.63 9.95
C TYR A 269 18.46 -23.62 9.20
N ASN A 270 18.91 -23.25 8.00
CA ASN A 270 19.80 -24.10 7.20
C ASN A 270 21.14 -24.39 7.92
N GLU A 271 21.66 -23.44 8.70
CA GLU A 271 22.83 -23.65 9.53
C GLU A 271 22.65 -24.76 10.62
N LYS A 272 21.41 -25.08 10.99
CA LYS A 272 21.09 -26.13 11.97
C LYS A 272 20.71 -27.46 11.32
N LEU A 273 20.41 -27.49 10.03
CA LEU A 273 20.14 -28.73 9.32
C LEU A 273 21.41 -29.60 9.30
N SER A 274 21.25 -30.93 9.42
CA SER A 274 22.33 -31.86 9.21
C SER A 274 22.77 -31.90 7.75
N ASP A 275 24.03 -32.22 7.49
CA ASP A 275 24.60 -32.37 6.13
C ASP A 275 23.83 -33.37 5.24
N GLU A 276 22.93 -34.16 5.81
CA GLU A 276 22.10 -35.16 5.12
C GLU A 276 20.76 -34.61 4.62
N LEU A 277 20.39 -33.38 5.00
CA LEU A 277 19.14 -32.76 4.61
C LEU A 277 19.39 -31.65 3.57
N ASP A 278 18.50 -31.57 2.58
CA ASP A 278 18.54 -30.49 1.60
C ASP A 278 18.26 -29.13 2.26
N GLU A 279 18.98 -28.11 1.84
CA GLU A 279 18.74 -26.74 2.28
C GLU A 279 17.33 -26.27 1.89
N ILE A 280 16.69 -25.54 2.77
CA ILE A 280 15.39 -24.91 2.51
C ILE A 280 15.60 -23.57 1.78
N GLU A 281 15.00 -23.41 0.61
CA GLU A 281 15.12 -22.21 -0.22
C GLU A 281 13.88 -21.29 -0.10
N ASP A 282 12.77 -21.78 0.43
CA ASP A 282 11.52 -21.04 0.52
C ASP A 282 10.90 -21.04 1.92
N ILE A 283 10.09 -20.01 2.18
CA ILE A 283 9.40 -19.82 3.47
C ILE A 283 8.32 -20.88 3.69
N GLU A 284 7.70 -21.40 2.64
CA GLU A 284 6.64 -22.41 2.75
C GLU A 284 7.16 -23.71 3.37
N ALA A 285 8.42 -24.08 3.08
CA ALA A 285 9.05 -25.22 3.70
C ALA A 285 9.30 -24.96 5.20
N LEU A 286 9.73 -23.76 5.56
CA LEU A 286 9.93 -23.36 6.95
C LEU A 286 8.60 -23.31 7.73
N GLU A 287 7.52 -22.82 7.12
CA GLU A 287 6.16 -22.85 7.68
C GLU A 287 5.72 -24.28 7.98
N LYS A 288 5.94 -25.22 7.04
CA LYS A 288 5.62 -26.64 7.24
C LYS A 288 6.43 -27.27 8.38
N ALA A 289 7.72 -26.93 8.50
CA ALA A 289 8.54 -27.42 9.62
C ALA A 289 8.01 -26.88 10.95
N TYR A 290 7.65 -25.61 11.02
CA TYR A 290 6.99 -25.00 12.18
C TYR A 290 5.69 -25.73 12.56
N ASP A 291 4.80 -25.96 11.59
CA ASP A 291 3.51 -26.64 11.79
C ASP A 291 3.67 -28.09 12.25
N ASN A 292 4.77 -28.75 11.87
CA ASN A 292 5.13 -30.08 12.34
C ASN A 292 5.76 -30.10 13.75
N GLY A 293 5.93 -28.91 14.37
CA GLY A 293 6.48 -28.78 15.72
C GLY A 293 7.99 -28.89 15.79
N ASP A 294 8.71 -28.53 14.73
CA ASP A 294 10.17 -28.49 14.72
C ASP A 294 10.67 -27.46 15.75
N GLU A 295 11.31 -27.96 16.82
CA GLU A 295 11.77 -27.14 17.95
C GLU A 295 12.84 -26.13 17.54
N ASP A 296 13.70 -26.47 16.56
CA ASP A 296 14.72 -25.57 16.05
C ASP A 296 14.11 -24.39 15.31
N VAL A 297 13.08 -24.60 14.48
CA VAL A 297 12.34 -23.51 13.83
C VAL A 297 11.71 -22.58 14.86
N ILE A 298 11.04 -23.14 15.86
CA ILE A 298 10.38 -22.36 16.92
C ILE A 298 11.40 -21.50 17.68
N GLN A 299 12.53 -22.07 18.03
CA GLN A 299 13.59 -21.36 18.75
C GLN A 299 14.21 -20.24 17.90
N ILE A 300 14.55 -20.53 16.65
CA ILE A 300 15.11 -19.54 15.70
C ILE A 300 14.13 -18.40 15.49
N LEU A 301 12.84 -18.72 15.28
CA LEU A 301 11.80 -17.71 15.10
C LEU A 301 11.69 -16.79 16.32
N LYS A 302 11.76 -17.32 17.54
CA LYS A 302 11.72 -16.50 18.77
C LYS A 302 12.95 -15.61 18.89
N GLU A 303 14.14 -16.09 18.59
CA GLU A 303 15.37 -15.28 18.58
C GLU A 303 15.27 -14.17 17.53
N TYR A 304 14.79 -14.49 16.35
CA TYR A 304 14.52 -13.53 15.27
C TYR A 304 13.51 -12.47 15.71
N LEU A 305 12.37 -12.87 16.28
CA LEU A 305 11.32 -11.96 16.74
C LEU A 305 11.75 -11.11 17.92
N TYR A 306 12.64 -11.61 18.79
CA TYR A 306 13.24 -10.81 19.85
C TYR A 306 14.05 -9.64 19.28
N ILE A 307 14.85 -9.87 18.25
CA ILE A 307 15.65 -8.82 17.61
C ILE A 307 14.74 -7.84 16.85
N LEU A 308 13.78 -8.35 16.07
CA LEU A 308 12.82 -7.54 15.34
C LEU A 308 12.00 -6.66 16.29
N GLY A 309 11.49 -7.24 17.39
CA GLY A 309 10.71 -6.54 18.39
C GLY A 309 11.46 -5.37 19.01
N ASN A 310 12.74 -5.54 19.35
CA ASN A 310 13.57 -4.44 19.85
C ASN A 310 13.80 -3.36 18.79
N GLY A 311 13.92 -3.74 17.50
CA GLY A 311 13.94 -2.78 16.39
C GLY A 311 12.66 -1.96 16.32
N ILE A 312 11.50 -2.60 16.50
CA ILE A 312 10.20 -1.94 16.53
C ILE A 312 10.06 -1.03 17.76
N VAL A 313 10.55 -1.45 18.94
CA VAL A 313 10.57 -0.60 20.16
C VAL A 313 11.27 0.73 19.88
N ASN A 314 12.44 0.71 19.23
CA ASN A 314 13.17 1.94 18.90
C ASN A 314 12.32 2.90 18.04
N LEU A 315 11.55 2.37 17.08
CA LEU A 315 10.68 3.18 16.21
C LEU A 315 9.49 3.75 16.99
N THR A 316 8.88 2.95 17.84
CA THR A 316 7.74 3.41 18.64
C THR A 316 8.13 4.50 19.63
N MET A 317 9.36 4.46 20.17
CA MET A 317 9.91 5.52 21.03
C MET A 317 10.18 6.82 20.28
N LEU A 318 10.47 6.76 18.98
CA LEU A 318 10.79 7.94 18.17
C LEU A 318 9.56 8.56 17.50
N LEU A 319 8.57 7.74 17.11
CA LEU A 319 7.49 8.14 16.22
C LEU A 319 6.11 8.11 16.87
N ASP A 320 5.99 7.51 18.07
CA ASP A 320 4.74 7.40 18.85
C ASP A 320 3.51 7.05 17.98
N PRO A 321 3.51 5.89 17.30
CA PRO A 321 2.42 5.51 16.41
C PRO A 321 1.22 4.96 17.19
N ASN A 322 0.01 5.14 16.63
CA ASN A 322 -1.19 4.45 17.13
C ASN A 322 -1.19 2.96 16.77
N ARG A 323 -0.43 2.59 15.72
CA ARG A 323 -0.44 1.25 15.15
C ARG A 323 0.87 0.88 14.47
N VAL A 324 1.30 -0.35 14.67
CA VAL A 324 2.36 -0.98 13.88
C VAL A 324 1.76 -2.19 13.18
N VAL A 325 1.81 -2.19 11.86
CA VAL A 325 1.37 -3.31 11.02
C VAL A 325 2.61 -4.00 10.47
N ILE A 326 2.67 -5.30 10.59
CA ILE A 326 3.77 -6.11 10.05
C ILE A 326 3.26 -6.85 8.83
N GLY A 327 4.02 -6.76 7.75
CA GLY A 327 3.71 -7.41 6.48
C GLY A 327 4.94 -7.95 5.79
N GLY A 328 4.73 -8.62 4.66
CA GLY A 328 5.79 -9.22 3.86
C GLY A 328 5.59 -10.72 3.66
N GLU A 329 6.69 -11.43 3.43
CA GLU A 329 6.62 -12.82 2.99
C GLU A 329 6.57 -13.85 4.14
N ILE A 330 6.85 -13.44 5.38
CA ILE A 330 6.89 -14.33 6.57
C ILE A 330 5.72 -14.12 7.53
N ASN A 331 4.64 -13.55 7.05
CA ASN A 331 3.48 -13.17 7.87
C ASN A 331 2.88 -14.33 8.68
N ASN A 332 2.78 -15.52 8.08
CA ASN A 332 2.19 -16.67 8.76
C ASN A 332 3.04 -17.10 9.95
N LEU A 333 4.37 -17.17 9.77
CA LEU A 333 5.29 -17.50 10.86
C LEU A 333 5.20 -16.49 12.00
N ILE A 334 5.22 -15.19 11.69
CA ILE A 334 5.09 -14.15 12.70
C ILE A 334 3.73 -14.22 13.40
N ASN A 335 2.66 -14.49 12.65
CA ASN A 335 1.31 -14.59 13.21
C ASN A 335 1.20 -15.72 14.23
N ASN A 336 1.90 -16.83 14.02
CA ASN A 336 1.92 -17.95 14.96
C ASN A 336 2.57 -17.57 16.31
N GLU A 337 3.53 -16.65 16.32
CA GLU A 337 4.24 -16.15 17.50
C GLU A 337 3.94 -14.65 17.79
N ILE A 338 2.82 -14.13 17.34
CA ILE A 338 2.48 -12.69 17.49
C ILE A 338 2.39 -12.25 18.94
N GLU A 339 1.91 -13.11 19.83
CA GLU A 339 1.81 -12.79 21.25
C GLU A 339 3.21 -12.70 21.90
N TYR A 340 4.16 -13.54 21.49
CA TYR A 340 5.55 -13.42 21.91
C TYR A 340 6.17 -12.10 21.42
N LEU A 341 5.94 -11.73 20.16
CA LEU A 341 6.43 -10.45 19.62
C LEU A 341 5.84 -9.24 20.38
N LYS A 342 4.54 -9.28 20.69
CA LYS A 342 3.89 -8.25 21.51
C LYS A 342 4.49 -8.19 22.91
N GLU A 343 4.76 -9.33 23.54
CA GLU A 343 5.43 -9.37 24.83
C GLU A 343 6.78 -8.66 24.77
N VAL A 344 7.62 -8.96 23.76
CA VAL A 344 8.91 -8.30 23.57
C VAL A 344 8.74 -6.77 23.42
N ILE A 345 7.76 -6.32 22.63
CA ILE A 345 7.57 -4.89 22.35
C ILE A 345 7.02 -4.13 23.57
N TYR A 346 6.11 -4.73 24.35
CA TYR A 346 5.44 -4.03 25.44
C TYR A 346 6.11 -4.19 26.82
N LYS A 347 6.86 -5.28 27.05
CA LYS A 347 7.34 -5.69 28.36
C LYS A 347 8.13 -4.62 29.12
N ASP A 348 9.08 -4.00 28.44
CA ASP A 348 9.98 -3.01 29.05
C ASP A 348 9.73 -1.60 28.49
N ASN A 349 8.55 -1.39 27.87
CA ASN A 349 8.19 -0.15 27.25
C ASN A 349 7.27 0.67 28.18
N LEU A 350 7.77 1.81 28.67
CA LEU A 350 7.03 2.69 29.57
C LEU A 350 5.98 3.56 28.86
N PHE A 351 6.05 3.67 27.54
CA PHE A 351 5.29 4.67 26.77
C PHE A 351 4.19 4.04 25.93
N ILE A 352 4.39 2.81 25.44
CA ILE A 352 3.41 2.10 24.63
C ILE A 352 2.96 0.80 25.29
N ASN A 353 1.70 0.47 25.04
CA ASN A 353 1.06 -0.78 25.42
C ASN A 353 -0.11 -1.07 24.46
N ASP A 354 -0.78 -2.20 24.60
CA ASP A 354 -1.87 -2.60 23.71
C ASP A 354 -3.07 -1.62 23.69
N SER A 355 -3.19 -0.71 24.65
CA SER A 355 -4.29 0.26 24.66
C SER A 355 -4.03 1.49 23.78
N ASN A 356 -2.77 1.89 23.58
CA ASN A 356 -2.40 3.11 22.85
C ASN A 356 -1.66 2.85 21.53
N CYS A 357 -1.02 1.69 21.36
CA CYS A 357 -0.37 1.29 20.12
C CYS A 357 -0.65 -0.18 19.81
N LYS A 358 -1.41 -0.46 18.76
CA LYS A 358 -1.74 -1.83 18.34
C LYS A 358 -0.63 -2.42 17.47
N ILE A 359 -0.21 -3.64 17.80
CA ILE A 359 0.72 -4.43 16.97
C ILE A 359 -0.10 -5.53 16.28
N GLU A 360 -0.08 -5.58 14.97
CA GLU A 360 -0.88 -6.54 14.19
C GLU A 360 -0.18 -6.96 12.90
N ILE A 361 -0.61 -8.10 12.37
CA ILE A 361 -0.18 -8.56 11.04
C ILE A 361 -1.17 -8.05 9.99
N THR A 362 -0.65 -7.65 8.84
CA THR A 362 -1.50 -7.27 7.71
C THR A 362 -2.41 -8.42 7.29
N LYS A 363 -3.65 -8.08 6.92
CA LYS A 363 -4.60 -9.01 6.32
C LYS A 363 -4.51 -9.05 4.80
N PHE A 364 -3.74 -8.15 4.21
CA PHE A 364 -3.64 -7.96 2.76
C PHE A 364 -2.34 -8.57 2.23
N LYS A 365 -2.46 -9.50 1.30
CA LYS A 365 -1.29 -10.19 0.73
C LYS A 365 -0.40 -9.30 -0.13
N GLU A 366 -1.00 -8.30 -0.80
CA GLU A 366 -0.33 -7.44 -1.78
C GLU A 366 -0.68 -5.97 -1.55
N SER A 367 -0.58 -5.53 -0.29
CA SER A 367 -0.92 -4.15 0.12
C SER A 367 -0.17 -3.08 -0.67
N PHE A 368 1.08 -3.34 -1.09
CA PHE A 368 1.86 -2.44 -1.94
C PHE A 368 1.25 -2.24 -3.34
N LEU A 369 0.71 -3.30 -3.96
CA LEU A 369 0.06 -3.24 -5.26
C LEU A 369 -1.28 -2.50 -5.17
N LEU A 370 -2.07 -2.83 -4.15
CA LEU A 370 -3.34 -2.16 -3.88
C LEU A 370 -3.12 -0.69 -3.50
N GLY A 371 -2.09 -0.39 -2.69
CA GLY A 371 -1.69 0.97 -2.37
C GLY A 371 -1.29 1.77 -3.60
N ALA A 372 -0.56 1.16 -4.53
CA ALA A 372 -0.25 1.76 -5.82
C ALA A 372 -1.54 2.08 -6.61
N ALA A 373 -2.45 1.11 -6.72
CA ALA A 373 -3.72 1.29 -7.42
C ALA A 373 -4.61 2.38 -6.78
N MET A 374 -4.51 2.58 -5.47
CA MET A 374 -5.29 3.62 -4.76
C MET A 374 -4.77 5.04 -4.98
N MET A 375 -3.48 5.26 -5.30
CA MET A 375 -2.94 6.62 -5.45
C MET A 375 -3.72 7.49 -6.45
N PRO A 376 -4.03 7.05 -7.68
CA PRO A 376 -4.81 7.85 -8.63
C PRO A 376 -6.23 8.16 -8.14
N ILE A 377 -6.88 7.23 -7.42
CA ILE A 377 -8.23 7.44 -6.87
C ILE A 377 -8.21 8.50 -5.78
N GLU A 378 -7.27 8.41 -4.83
CA GLU A 378 -7.19 9.36 -3.72
C GLU A 378 -6.83 10.77 -4.23
N GLU A 379 -5.93 10.91 -5.20
CA GLU A 379 -5.63 12.21 -5.83
C GLU A 379 -6.86 12.78 -6.55
N PHE A 380 -7.63 11.93 -7.26
CA PHE A 380 -8.89 12.34 -7.88
C PHE A 380 -9.90 12.84 -6.83
N LEU A 381 -9.94 12.21 -5.66
CA LEU A 381 -10.86 12.56 -4.57
C LEU A 381 -10.31 13.66 -3.64
N GLU A 382 -9.00 13.98 -3.68
CA GLU A 382 -8.39 14.93 -2.75
C GLU A 382 -9.01 16.33 -2.91
N ILE A 383 -9.39 16.93 -1.78
CA ILE A 383 -9.90 18.28 -1.70
C ILE A 383 -8.74 19.21 -1.35
N LYS A 384 -8.19 19.90 -2.37
CA LYS A 384 -7.07 20.86 -2.21
C LYS A 384 -7.53 22.25 -1.81
#